data_3ad688b157d6aea4a5c4564fcc793e0e
#
_entry.id   3ad688b157d6aea4a5c4564fcc793e0e
#
_cell.length_a   1.000
_cell.length_b   1.000
_cell.length_c   1.000
_cell.angle_alpha   90.00
_cell.angle_beta   90.00
_cell.angle_gamma   90.00
#
_symmetry.space_group_name_H-M   'P 1'
#
loop_
_entity.id
_entity.type
_entity.pdbx_description
1 polymer ?
#
loop_
_entity_poly.entity_id
_entity_poly.type
_entity_poly.pdbx_seq_one_letter_code
_entity_poly.pdbx_strand_id
1 'polypeptide(L)'
;MSTAPSKTFPDGSPDVPLLEIQGISCNYGLERAVYDLSLTVNKGEQVCLLGPSGCGKTTVLRAVAGFQPLLSGRISINGQSVSQPGEILSPEKRRVGMVFQDHALFPHLSVEQNVGSGLRTLSAVERRATVSEILERVGLMRVAQRFPHELSGGQQQRVALARALAPRPLLLLMDEPFSSLDLDLRERLGQEVADMLKANAITSILVTHDQNDAFAMGDKIGVMAEGRLLQWDTAYN
;
A
#
# COMPACT_ATOMS: atom_id res chain seq x y z
N MET A 1 2.89 -5.02 -36.53
CA MET A 1 2.11 -3.96 -35.88
C MET A 1 0.70 -4.50 -35.65
N SER A 2 0.43 -4.99 -34.46
CA SER A 2 -0.91 -5.48 -34.09
C SER A 2 -1.36 -4.64 -32.89
N THR A 3 -2.35 -3.78 -33.13
CA THR A 3 -3.00 -2.96 -32.11
C THR A 3 -4.01 -3.84 -31.38
N ALA A 4 -3.79 -4.07 -30.09
CA ALA A 4 -4.79 -4.73 -29.22
C ALA A 4 -6.04 -3.84 -29.09
N PRO A 5 -7.27 -4.39 -29.08
CA PRO A 5 -8.49 -3.62 -28.93
C PRO A 5 -8.64 -3.07 -27.53
N SER A 6 -8.84 -1.76 -27.41
CA SER A 6 -9.22 -1.07 -26.18
C SER A 6 -10.60 -1.54 -25.73
N LYS A 7 -10.73 -2.08 -24.52
CA LYS A 7 -12.02 -2.36 -23.89
C LYS A 7 -12.62 -1.02 -23.44
N THR A 8 -13.64 -0.53 -24.13
CA THR A 8 -14.48 0.60 -23.71
C THR A 8 -15.59 0.09 -22.79
N PHE A 9 -15.69 0.66 -21.60
CA PHE A 9 -16.84 0.50 -20.69
C PHE A 9 -18.02 1.42 -21.11
N PRO A 10 -19.26 1.16 -20.63
CA PRO A 10 -20.47 1.77 -21.17
C PRO A 10 -20.65 3.29 -20.96
N ASP A 11 -19.76 3.97 -20.24
CA ASP A 11 -19.80 5.43 -20.01
C ASP A 11 -18.83 6.26 -20.90
N GLY A 12 -18.04 5.61 -21.74
CA GLY A 12 -17.22 6.30 -22.76
C GLY A 12 -16.07 7.17 -22.26
N SER A 13 -15.79 7.23 -20.94
CA SER A 13 -14.60 7.91 -20.41
C SER A 13 -13.40 6.96 -20.46
N PRO A 14 -12.20 7.44 -20.86
CA PRO A 14 -10.99 6.64 -20.74
C PRO A 14 -10.78 6.30 -19.26
N ASP A 15 -10.61 5.00 -18.93
CA ASP A 15 -10.35 4.54 -17.58
C ASP A 15 -9.05 5.18 -17.08
N VAL A 16 -9.17 6.23 -16.27
CA VAL A 16 -8.03 6.88 -15.64
C VAL A 16 -7.55 5.93 -14.55
N PRO A 17 -6.32 5.39 -14.63
CA PRO A 17 -5.80 4.51 -13.58
C PRO A 17 -5.78 5.25 -12.24
N LEU A 18 -5.99 4.53 -11.14
CA LEU A 18 -5.91 5.13 -9.82
C LEU A 18 -4.50 5.61 -9.52
N LEU A 19 -3.49 4.83 -9.89
CA LEU A 19 -2.09 5.23 -9.81
C LEU A 19 -1.44 5.09 -11.18
N GLU A 20 -0.71 6.12 -11.58
CA GLU A 20 0.14 6.12 -12.76
C GLU A 20 1.54 6.59 -12.37
N ILE A 21 2.52 5.75 -12.68
CA ILE A 21 3.95 6.03 -12.53
C ILE A 21 4.56 6.05 -13.92
N GLN A 22 5.21 7.16 -14.29
CA GLN A 22 5.77 7.39 -15.61
C GLN A 22 7.27 7.72 -15.50
N GLY A 23 8.14 6.80 -15.85
CA GLY A 23 9.58 6.98 -16.00
C GLY A 23 10.29 7.51 -14.77
N ILE A 24 9.85 7.11 -13.55
CA ILE A 24 10.45 7.64 -12.35
C ILE A 24 11.86 7.13 -12.10
N SER A 25 12.71 8.03 -11.62
CA SER A 25 14.01 7.68 -11.03
C SER A 25 14.15 8.34 -9.68
N CYS A 26 14.70 7.62 -8.72
CA CYS A 26 14.88 8.06 -7.35
C CYS A 26 16.26 7.69 -6.82
N ASN A 27 16.78 8.50 -5.90
CA ASN A 27 17.97 8.17 -5.12
C ASN A 27 17.56 7.57 -3.76
N TYR A 28 18.48 6.80 -3.17
CA TYR A 28 18.48 6.49 -1.75
C TYR A 28 19.84 6.95 -1.19
N GLY A 29 19.83 7.98 -0.40
CA GLY A 29 21.06 8.68 -0.04
C GLY A 29 21.71 9.30 -1.29
N LEU A 30 22.97 8.91 -1.57
CA LEU A 30 23.73 9.38 -2.72
C LEU A 30 23.64 8.45 -3.95
N GLU A 31 23.09 7.25 -3.78
CA GLU A 31 23.01 6.24 -4.85
C GLU A 31 21.62 6.24 -5.49
N ARG A 32 21.60 5.99 -6.80
CA ARG A 32 20.35 5.82 -7.53
C ARG A 32 19.76 4.44 -7.21
N ALA A 33 18.56 4.41 -6.62
CA ALA A 33 17.88 3.20 -6.19
C ALA A 33 16.78 2.74 -7.16
N VAL A 34 16.27 3.65 -8.01
CA VAL A 34 15.22 3.34 -9.01
C VAL A 34 15.57 4.02 -10.32
N TYR A 35 15.41 3.27 -11.43
CA TYR A 35 15.77 3.70 -12.79
C TYR A 35 14.58 3.53 -13.72
N ASP A 36 14.05 4.64 -14.26
CA ASP A 36 13.07 4.69 -15.36
C ASP A 36 11.90 3.71 -15.19
N LEU A 37 11.29 3.69 -13.98
CA LEU A 37 10.22 2.77 -13.65
C LEU A 37 8.87 3.35 -14.07
N SER A 38 8.09 2.54 -14.81
CA SER A 38 6.73 2.88 -15.23
C SER A 38 5.79 1.74 -14.91
N LEU A 39 4.63 2.03 -14.30
CA LEU A 39 3.53 1.09 -14.09
C LEU A 39 2.22 1.82 -13.88
N THR A 40 1.11 1.11 -14.02
CA THR A 40 -0.24 1.61 -13.76
C THR A 40 -1.01 0.66 -12.87
N VAL A 41 -1.83 1.20 -11.96
CA VAL A 41 -2.73 0.42 -11.08
C VAL A 41 -4.14 0.96 -11.23
N ASN A 42 -5.08 0.09 -11.56
CA ASN A 42 -6.49 0.46 -11.70
C ASN A 42 -7.19 0.45 -10.33
N LYS A 43 -8.34 1.10 -10.26
CA LYS A 43 -9.15 1.13 -9.05
C LYS A 43 -9.64 -0.28 -8.68
N GLY A 44 -9.44 -0.66 -7.41
CA GLY A 44 -9.78 -1.99 -6.88
C GLY A 44 -8.75 -3.08 -7.20
N GLU A 45 -7.73 -2.78 -8.00
CA GLU A 45 -6.63 -3.72 -8.30
C GLU A 45 -5.68 -3.86 -7.11
N GLN A 46 -5.27 -5.10 -6.84
CA GLN A 46 -4.22 -5.40 -5.88
C GLN A 46 -2.96 -5.79 -6.64
N VAL A 47 -1.87 -5.07 -6.43
CA VAL A 47 -0.63 -5.32 -7.15
C VAL A 47 0.52 -5.58 -6.20
N CYS A 48 1.49 -6.36 -6.64
CA CYS A 48 2.67 -6.68 -5.86
C CYS A 48 3.96 -6.29 -6.61
N LEU A 49 4.90 -5.68 -5.89
CA LEU A 49 6.27 -5.52 -6.33
C LEU A 49 7.15 -6.57 -5.64
N LEU A 50 7.63 -7.53 -6.40
CA LEU A 50 8.45 -8.65 -5.96
C LEU A 50 9.91 -8.44 -6.36
N GLY A 51 10.85 -8.79 -5.51
CA GLY A 51 12.27 -8.77 -5.82
C GLY A 51 13.17 -8.87 -4.60
N PRO A 52 14.48 -9.04 -4.78
CA PRO A 52 15.42 -9.19 -3.68
C PRO A 52 15.47 -7.93 -2.79
N SER A 53 15.97 -8.08 -1.57
CA SER A 53 16.20 -6.95 -0.67
C SER A 53 17.17 -5.95 -1.30
N GLY A 54 16.88 -4.64 -1.15
CA GLY A 54 17.72 -3.59 -1.71
C GLY A 54 17.48 -3.25 -3.18
N CYS A 55 16.60 -3.97 -3.92
CA CYS A 55 16.36 -3.69 -5.35
C CYS A 55 15.50 -2.44 -5.63
N GLY A 56 15.12 -1.65 -4.62
CA GLY A 56 14.41 -0.36 -4.81
C GLY A 56 12.90 -0.36 -4.54
N LYS A 57 12.28 -1.49 -4.16
CA LYS A 57 10.82 -1.61 -3.90
C LYS A 57 10.29 -0.60 -2.88
N THR A 58 10.90 -0.56 -1.69
CA THR A 58 10.55 0.40 -0.63
C THR A 58 10.74 1.84 -1.09
N THR A 59 11.74 2.13 -1.94
CA THR A 59 11.97 3.46 -2.51
C THR A 59 10.82 3.87 -3.44
N VAL A 60 10.31 2.96 -4.28
CA VAL A 60 9.11 3.18 -5.10
C VAL A 60 7.90 3.47 -4.19
N LEU A 61 7.68 2.64 -3.17
CA LEU A 61 6.57 2.85 -2.23
C LEU A 61 6.64 4.22 -1.55
N ARG A 62 7.83 4.61 -1.06
CA ARG A 62 8.07 5.92 -0.43
C ARG A 62 7.87 7.08 -1.41
N ALA A 63 8.21 6.92 -2.69
CA ALA A 63 7.95 7.93 -3.71
C ALA A 63 6.44 8.12 -3.93
N VAL A 64 5.67 7.03 -4.02
CA VAL A 64 4.20 7.08 -4.12
C VAL A 64 3.59 7.71 -2.87
N ALA A 65 4.08 7.37 -1.67
CA ALA A 65 3.62 7.94 -0.41
C ALA A 65 4.00 9.43 -0.21
N GLY A 66 4.99 9.94 -0.95
CA GLY A 66 5.45 11.33 -0.85
C GLY A 66 6.61 11.56 0.12
N PHE A 67 7.30 10.49 0.54
CA PHE A 67 8.49 10.59 1.38
C PHE A 67 9.80 10.64 0.60
N GLN A 68 9.76 10.36 -0.71
CA GLN A 68 10.93 10.30 -1.57
C GLN A 68 10.76 11.24 -2.78
N PRO A 69 11.63 12.23 -2.98
CA PRO A 69 11.60 13.08 -4.16
C PRO A 69 12.04 12.31 -5.42
N LEU A 70 11.53 12.75 -6.57
CA LEU A 70 11.89 12.21 -7.88
C LEU A 70 13.07 12.99 -8.47
N LEU A 71 13.98 12.26 -9.14
CA LEU A 71 15.00 12.83 -10.03
C LEU A 71 14.44 13.08 -11.42
N SER A 72 13.58 12.17 -11.90
CA SER A 72 12.88 12.25 -13.19
C SER A 72 11.54 11.54 -13.12
N GLY A 73 10.71 11.76 -14.14
CA GLY A 73 9.41 11.15 -14.25
C GLY A 73 8.32 11.83 -13.46
N ARG A 74 7.17 11.16 -13.35
CA ARG A 74 5.96 11.69 -12.68
C ARG A 74 5.19 10.58 -11.98
N ILE A 75 4.53 10.93 -10.89
CA ILE A 75 3.52 10.10 -10.23
C ILE A 75 2.22 10.86 -10.20
N SER A 76 1.13 10.21 -10.63
CA SER A 76 -0.23 10.72 -10.57
C SER A 76 -1.13 9.76 -9.78
N ILE A 77 -2.01 10.28 -8.92
CA ILE A 77 -3.00 9.51 -8.16
C ILE A 77 -4.38 10.09 -8.50
N ASN A 78 -5.28 9.23 -8.97
CA ASN A 78 -6.63 9.60 -9.41
C ASN A 78 -6.62 10.78 -10.39
N GLY A 79 -5.70 10.74 -11.39
CA GLY A 79 -5.51 11.77 -12.41
C GLY A 79 -4.78 13.04 -11.95
N GLN A 80 -4.51 13.20 -10.64
CA GLN A 80 -3.79 14.34 -10.10
C GLN A 80 -2.29 14.06 -10.01
N SER A 81 -1.44 14.93 -10.57
CA SER A 81 0.03 14.85 -10.37
C SER A 81 0.36 15.12 -8.90
N VAL A 82 1.05 14.17 -8.25
CA VAL A 82 1.43 14.25 -6.84
C VAL A 82 2.95 14.33 -6.62
N SER A 83 3.75 13.96 -7.62
CA SER A 83 5.22 14.11 -7.61
C SER A 83 5.76 14.29 -9.01
N GLN A 84 6.67 15.24 -9.16
CA GLN A 84 7.57 15.42 -10.30
C GLN A 84 8.86 16.10 -9.82
N PRO A 85 9.95 16.20 -10.63
CA PRO A 85 11.16 16.86 -10.21
C PRO A 85 10.91 18.28 -9.69
N GLY A 86 11.35 18.55 -8.46
CA GLY A 86 11.16 19.84 -7.81
C GLY A 86 9.77 20.08 -7.18
N GLU A 87 8.80 19.24 -7.45
CA GLU A 87 7.45 19.37 -6.88
C GLU A 87 6.99 18.04 -6.24
N ILE A 88 6.61 18.12 -4.97
CA ILE A 88 6.14 16.97 -4.20
C ILE A 88 4.95 17.39 -3.33
N LEU A 89 3.81 16.76 -3.58
CA LEU A 89 2.65 16.89 -2.69
C LEU A 89 2.95 16.12 -1.40
N SER A 90 2.75 16.77 -0.25
CA SER A 90 3.02 16.16 1.05
C SER A 90 2.13 14.92 1.33
N PRO A 91 2.62 13.93 2.09
CA PRO A 91 1.95 12.64 2.30
C PRO A 91 0.50 12.74 2.78
N GLU A 92 0.23 13.62 3.73
CA GLU A 92 -1.09 13.82 4.33
C GLU A 92 -2.16 14.33 3.33
N LYS A 93 -1.74 14.88 2.18
CA LYS A 93 -2.62 15.38 1.12
C LYS A 93 -2.87 14.36 0.01
N ARG A 94 -2.19 13.21 0.01
CA ARG A 94 -2.27 12.20 -1.06
C ARG A 94 -3.43 11.23 -0.92
N ARG A 95 -4.07 11.18 0.25
CA ARG A 95 -5.10 10.18 0.59
C ARG A 95 -4.59 8.74 0.41
N VAL A 96 -3.37 8.48 0.82
CA VAL A 96 -2.69 7.19 0.77
C VAL A 96 -2.51 6.66 2.19
N GLY A 97 -2.88 5.41 2.43
CA GLY A 97 -2.56 4.69 3.67
C GLY A 97 -1.24 3.96 3.52
N MET A 98 -0.46 3.84 4.60
CA MET A 98 0.80 3.09 4.58
C MET A 98 0.92 2.19 5.80
N VAL A 99 1.27 0.93 5.54
CA VAL A 99 1.67 -0.07 6.54
C VAL A 99 3.17 -0.29 6.38
N PHE A 100 3.92 -0.05 7.46
CA PHE A 100 5.37 -0.18 7.50
C PHE A 100 5.77 -1.57 7.98
N GLN A 101 6.96 -2.01 7.62
CA GLN A 101 7.52 -3.32 7.97
C GLN A 101 7.58 -3.57 9.49
N ASP A 102 7.90 -2.54 10.30
CA ASP A 102 7.95 -2.57 11.76
C ASP A 102 6.61 -2.22 12.43
N HIS A 103 5.50 -2.25 11.65
CA HIS A 103 4.15 -1.82 12.03
C HIS A 103 4.04 -0.35 12.46
N ALA A 104 5.11 0.28 12.92
CA ALA A 104 5.22 1.67 13.38
C ALA A 104 4.07 2.10 14.31
N LEU A 105 3.62 1.20 15.21
CA LEU A 105 2.56 1.51 16.18
C LEU A 105 3.08 2.49 17.23
N PHE A 106 2.18 3.39 17.67
CA PHE A 106 2.48 4.29 18.78
C PHE A 106 2.44 3.50 20.09
N PRO A 107 3.57 3.25 20.78
CA PRO A 107 3.64 2.33 21.90
C PRO A 107 2.88 2.83 23.15
N HIS A 108 2.66 4.13 23.25
CA HIS A 108 1.96 4.80 24.36
C HIS A 108 0.45 4.98 24.10
N LEU A 109 -0.06 4.52 22.97
CA LEU A 109 -1.47 4.55 22.61
C LEU A 109 -2.07 3.15 22.63
N SER A 110 -3.32 3.02 23.10
CA SER A 110 -4.08 1.78 22.98
C SER A 110 -4.37 1.44 21.50
N VAL A 111 -4.90 0.24 21.24
CA VAL A 111 -5.32 -0.18 19.90
C VAL A 111 -6.30 0.80 19.28
N GLU A 112 -7.38 1.17 20.00
CA GLU A 112 -8.37 2.12 19.50
C GLU A 112 -7.77 3.51 19.26
N GLN A 113 -6.85 3.94 20.11
CA GLN A 113 -6.16 5.23 19.96
C GLN A 113 -5.20 5.21 18.77
N ASN A 114 -4.47 4.11 18.54
CA ASN A 114 -3.65 3.92 17.36
C ASN A 114 -4.49 4.04 16.08
N VAL A 115 -5.60 3.32 15.99
CA VAL A 115 -6.50 3.36 14.82
C VAL A 115 -7.11 4.75 14.64
N GLY A 116 -7.51 5.41 15.73
CA GLY A 116 -8.10 6.75 15.70
C GLY A 116 -7.10 7.89 15.46
N SER A 117 -5.79 7.63 15.44
CA SER A 117 -4.75 8.67 15.40
C SER A 117 -4.76 9.53 14.13
N GLY A 118 -5.16 8.95 12.99
CA GLY A 118 -5.31 9.62 11.70
C GLY A 118 -6.65 10.36 11.49
N LEU A 119 -7.60 10.22 12.41
CA LEU A 119 -8.98 10.74 12.27
C LEU A 119 -9.19 12.08 12.97
N ARG A 120 -8.20 12.98 12.90
CA ARG A 120 -8.20 14.25 13.65
C ARG A 120 -9.27 15.24 13.21
N THR A 121 -9.75 15.13 11.98
CA THR A 121 -10.77 16.02 11.41
C THR A 121 -12.21 15.61 11.75
N LEU A 122 -12.42 14.39 12.26
CA LEU A 122 -13.72 13.89 12.65
C LEU A 122 -14.08 14.35 14.08
N SER A 123 -15.37 14.54 14.34
CA SER A 123 -15.90 14.72 15.69
C SER A 123 -15.60 13.49 16.56
N ALA A 124 -15.65 13.64 17.87
CA ALA A 124 -15.38 12.53 18.80
C ALA A 124 -16.36 11.35 18.61
N VAL A 125 -17.61 11.63 18.24
CA VAL A 125 -18.65 10.62 17.99
C VAL A 125 -18.35 9.85 16.70
N GLU A 126 -18.12 10.57 15.58
CA GLU A 126 -17.79 9.97 14.29
C GLU A 126 -16.49 9.16 14.34
N ARG A 127 -15.46 9.70 15.01
CA ARG A 127 -14.19 9.00 15.20
C ARG A 127 -14.38 7.68 15.94
N ARG A 128 -15.15 7.67 17.04
CA ARG A 128 -15.44 6.44 17.80
C ARG A 128 -16.18 5.42 16.95
N ALA A 129 -17.19 5.85 16.19
CA ALA A 129 -17.96 4.97 15.30
C ALA A 129 -17.06 4.36 14.23
N THR A 130 -16.21 5.16 13.56
CA THR A 130 -15.26 4.69 12.54
C THR A 130 -14.26 3.71 13.13
N VAL A 131 -13.69 3.99 14.31
CA VAL A 131 -12.73 3.09 14.98
C VAL A 131 -13.40 1.76 15.33
N SER A 132 -14.61 1.77 15.90
CA SER A 132 -15.35 0.53 16.21
C SER A 132 -15.61 -0.30 14.94
N GLU A 133 -16.10 0.32 13.87
CA GLU A 133 -16.37 -0.34 12.60
C GLU A 133 -15.09 -1.03 12.04
N ILE A 134 -13.96 -0.34 12.03
CA ILE A 134 -12.71 -0.90 11.53
C ILE A 134 -12.20 -2.02 12.46
N LEU A 135 -12.25 -1.85 13.79
CA LEU A 135 -11.81 -2.87 14.73
C LEU A 135 -12.65 -4.15 14.64
N GLU A 136 -13.94 -4.05 14.36
CA GLU A 136 -14.79 -5.21 14.07
C GLU A 136 -14.33 -5.93 12.80
N ARG A 137 -14.11 -5.19 11.71
CA ARG A 137 -13.66 -5.76 10.42
C ARG A 137 -12.34 -6.52 10.52
N VAL A 138 -11.40 -6.05 11.35
CA VAL A 138 -10.10 -6.72 11.55
C VAL A 138 -10.09 -7.68 12.74
N GLY A 139 -11.24 -7.90 13.41
CA GLY A 139 -11.38 -8.84 14.52
C GLY A 139 -10.67 -8.44 15.81
N LEU A 140 -10.48 -7.14 16.07
CA LEU A 140 -9.70 -6.62 17.21
C LEU A 140 -10.53 -5.94 18.31
N MET A 141 -11.87 -5.95 18.24
CA MET A 141 -12.73 -5.32 19.27
C MET A 141 -12.41 -5.73 20.69
N ARG A 142 -12.10 -7.03 20.91
CA ARG A 142 -11.81 -7.57 22.27
C ARG A 142 -10.51 -7.03 22.87
N VAL A 143 -9.62 -6.48 22.06
CA VAL A 143 -8.31 -5.95 22.48
C VAL A 143 -8.19 -4.44 22.27
N ALA A 144 -9.29 -3.73 22.02
CA ALA A 144 -9.33 -2.30 21.73
C ALA A 144 -8.61 -1.42 22.76
N GLN A 145 -8.63 -1.81 24.04
CA GLN A 145 -8.02 -1.08 25.15
C GLN A 145 -6.55 -1.50 25.45
N ARG A 146 -6.05 -2.58 24.80
CA ARG A 146 -4.69 -3.04 25.01
C ARG A 146 -3.68 -2.13 24.31
N PHE A 147 -2.44 -2.16 24.80
CA PHE A 147 -1.31 -1.49 24.21
C PHE A 147 -0.53 -2.42 23.26
N PRO A 148 0.28 -1.88 22.31
CA PRO A 148 1.02 -2.71 21.34
C PRO A 148 1.86 -3.83 21.96
N HIS A 149 2.52 -3.59 23.09
CA HIS A 149 3.35 -4.59 23.78
C HIS A 149 2.56 -5.76 24.40
N GLU A 150 1.24 -5.66 24.52
CA GLU A 150 0.34 -6.71 25.01
C GLU A 150 -0.27 -7.57 23.88
N LEU A 151 0.14 -7.32 22.62
CA LEU A 151 -0.42 -7.94 21.42
C LEU A 151 0.57 -8.93 20.80
N SER A 152 0.05 -10.00 20.18
CA SER A 152 0.85 -10.84 19.30
C SER A 152 1.27 -10.08 18.03
N GLY A 153 2.32 -10.55 17.33
CA GLY A 153 2.77 -9.93 16.08
C GLY A 153 1.65 -9.80 15.04
N GLY A 154 0.83 -10.84 14.84
CA GLY A 154 -0.32 -10.78 13.93
C GLY A 154 -1.40 -9.80 14.37
N GLN A 155 -1.61 -9.60 15.69
CA GLN A 155 -2.51 -8.56 16.19
C GLN A 155 -1.93 -7.17 15.94
N GLN A 156 -0.64 -6.95 16.15
CA GLN A 156 0.03 -5.69 15.84
C GLN A 156 -0.09 -5.34 14.36
N GLN A 157 0.09 -6.33 13.48
CA GLN A 157 -0.09 -6.19 12.03
C GLN A 157 -1.51 -5.72 11.69
N ARG A 158 -2.54 -6.37 12.25
CA ARG A 158 -3.93 -5.98 12.04
C ARG A 158 -4.23 -4.58 12.57
N VAL A 159 -3.61 -4.15 13.67
CA VAL A 159 -3.73 -2.76 14.18
C VAL A 159 -3.11 -1.77 13.20
N ALA A 160 -1.92 -2.07 12.64
CA ALA A 160 -1.27 -1.21 11.65
C ALA A 160 -2.13 -1.07 10.38
N LEU A 161 -2.71 -2.18 9.92
CA LEU A 161 -3.65 -2.20 8.80
C LEU A 161 -4.92 -1.38 9.10
N ALA A 162 -5.55 -1.59 10.26
CA ALA A 162 -6.73 -0.84 10.69
C ALA A 162 -6.45 0.66 10.74
N ARG A 163 -5.29 1.07 11.28
CA ARG A 163 -4.86 2.47 11.33
C ARG A 163 -4.70 3.08 9.94
N ALA A 164 -4.11 2.32 9.00
CA ALA A 164 -3.91 2.78 7.63
C ALA A 164 -5.24 2.91 6.85
N LEU A 165 -6.22 2.05 7.15
CA LEU A 165 -7.54 2.03 6.49
C LEU A 165 -8.55 3.00 7.10
N ALA A 166 -8.42 3.37 8.37
CA ALA A 166 -9.39 4.20 9.08
C ALA A 166 -9.69 5.54 8.37
N PRO A 167 -8.70 6.25 7.77
CA PRO A 167 -8.96 7.47 7.01
C PRO A 167 -9.64 7.25 5.65
N ARG A 168 -9.98 6.01 5.27
CA ARG A 168 -10.53 5.62 3.96
C ARG A 168 -9.65 6.11 2.81
N PRO A 169 -8.40 5.63 2.71
CA PRO A 169 -7.47 6.03 1.68
C PRO A 169 -7.94 5.59 0.30
N LEU A 170 -7.47 6.27 -0.76
CA LEU A 170 -7.66 5.84 -2.15
C LEU A 170 -6.78 4.63 -2.50
N LEU A 171 -5.58 4.58 -1.91
CA LEU A 171 -4.55 3.59 -2.18
C LEU A 171 -3.91 3.16 -0.86
N LEU A 172 -3.76 1.86 -0.65
CA LEU A 172 -3.04 1.29 0.48
C LEU A 172 -1.66 0.80 0.02
N LEU A 173 -0.62 1.25 0.69
CA LEU A 173 0.76 0.83 0.48
C LEU A 173 1.20 -0.07 1.64
N MET A 174 1.79 -1.23 1.34
CA MET A 174 2.25 -2.20 2.35
C MET A 174 3.71 -2.58 2.07
N ASP A 175 4.60 -2.22 2.98
CA ASP A 175 6.04 -2.46 2.89
C ASP A 175 6.42 -3.68 3.73
N GLU A 176 6.61 -4.83 3.09
CA GLU A 176 6.94 -6.13 3.70
C GLU A 176 6.11 -6.46 4.97
N PRO A 177 4.78 -6.35 4.92
CA PRO A 177 3.94 -6.35 6.11
C PRO A 177 3.98 -7.65 6.90
N PHE A 178 4.36 -8.77 6.28
CA PHE A 178 4.35 -10.10 6.91
C PHE A 178 5.73 -10.66 7.21
N SER A 179 6.81 -9.91 6.94
CA SER A 179 8.19 -10.40 7.02
C SER A 179 8.63 -10.83 8.43
N SER A 180 8.01 -10.29 9.48
CA SER A 180 8.32 -10.57 10.88
C SER A 180 7.52 -11.75 11.48
N LEU A 181 6.64 -12.39 10.69
CA LEU A 181 5.77 -13.46 11.15
C LEU A 181 6.36 -14.85 10.83
N ASP A 182 6.00 -15.87 11.62
CA ASP A 182 6.25 -17.26 11.27
C ASP A 182 5.45 -17.67 10.02
N LEU A 183 5.88 -18.73 9.33
CA LEU A 183 5.35 -19.12 8.02
C LEU A 183 3.84 -19.37 8.05
N ASP A 184 3.35 -20.16 9.00
CA ASP A 184 1.93 -20.55 9.08
C ASP A 184 1.03 -19.33 9.35
N LEU A 185 1.47 -18.43 10.24
CA LEU A 185 0.75 -17.21 10.55
C LEU A 185 0.77 -16.24 9.37
N ARG A 186 1.90 -16.16 8.66
CA ARG A 186 2.11 -15.31 7.49
C ARG A 186 1.13 -15.68 6.36
N GLU A 187 1.09 -16.96 5.97
CA GLU A 187 0.19 -17.44 4.91
C GLU A 187 -1.29 -17.17 5.24
N ARG A 188 -1.70 -17.51 6.47
CA ARG A 188 -3.07 -17.29 6.93
C ARG A 188 -3.43 -15.81 6.94
N LEU A 189 -2.58 -14.94 7.50
CA LEU A 189 -2.84 -13.49 7.57
C LEU A 189 -2.78 -12.85 6.19
N GLY A 190 -1.86 -13.28 5.32
CA GLY A 190 -1.79 -12.81 3.93
C GLY A 190 -3.11 -13.03 3.21
N GLN A 191 -3.67 -14.26 3.30
CA GLN A 191 -4.95 -14.59 2.69
C GLN A 191 -6.12 -13.78 3.31
N GLU A 192 -6.19 -13.69 4.65
CA GLU A 192 -7.23 -12.91 5.33
C GLU A 192 -7.21 -11.43 4.93
N VAL A 193 -6.01 -10.83 4.78
CA VAL A 193 -5.83 -9.45 4.34
C VAL A 193 -6.22 -9.30 2.87
N ALA A 194 -5.81 -10.22 2.00
CA ALA A 194 -6.18 -10.21 0.58
C ALA A 194 -7.71 -10.25 0.41
N ASP A 195 -8.39 -11.18 1.09
CA ASP A 195 -9.84 -11.33 1.03
C ASP A 195 -10.55 -10.06 1.53
N MET A 196 -10.07 -9.47 2.62
CA MET A 196 -10.62 -8.23 3.17
C MET A 196 -10.45 -7.04 2.19
N LEU A 197 -9.28 -6.91 1.56
CA LEU A 197 -9.02 -5.84 0.59
C LEU A 197 -9.91 -6.01 -0.65
N LYS A 198 -10.06 -7.24 -1.16
CA LYS A 198 -10.94 -7.57 -2.30
C LYS A 198 -12.42 -7.31 -1.99
N ALA A 199 -12.90 -7.79 -0.84
CA ALA A 199 -14.30 -7.60 -0.42
C ALA A 199 -14.69 -6.12 -0.30
N ASN A 200 -13.71 -5.23 -0.05
CA ASN A 200 -13.94 -3.79 0.10
C ASN A 200 -13.48 -2.98 -1.11
N ALA A 201 -13.10 -3.62 -2.23
CA ALA A 201 -12.57 -2.99 -3.44
C ALA A 201 -11.44 -1.97 -3.16
N ILE A 202 -10.55 -2.28 -2.22
CA ILE A 202 -9.43 -1.44 -1.82
C ILE A 202 -8.28 -1.66 -2.80
N THR A 203 -7.83 -0.59 -3.45
CA THR A 203 -6.63 -0.62 -4.29
C THR A 203 -5.39 -0.69 -3.41
N SER A 204 -4.48 -1.60 -3.70
CA SER A 204 -3.27 -1.75 -2.88
C SER A 204 -2.01 -2.07 -3.68
N ILE A 205 -0.87 -1.66 -3.11
CA ILE A 205 0.46 -2.09 -3.54
C ILE A 205 1.15 -2.77 -2.37
N LEU A 206 1.48 -4.03 -2.57
CA LEU A 206 2.31 -4.82 -1.66
C LEU A 206 3.74 -4.83 -2.16
N VAL A 207 4.70 -4.61 -1.28
CA VAL A 207 6.12 -4.88 -1.52
C VAL A 207 6.52 -6.09 -0.69
N THR A 208 7.11 -7.08 -1.32
CA THR A 208 7.63 -8.28 -0.66
C THR A 208 8.84 -8.86 -1.41
N HIS A 209 9.61 -9.68 -0.73
CA HIS A 209 10.62 -10.55 -1.33
C HIS A 209 10.17 -12.01 -1.41
N ASP A 210 8.97 -12.32 -0.92
CA ASP A 210 8.40 -13.66 -0.90
C ASP A 210 7.39 -13.84 -2.04
N GLN A 211 7.57 -14.91 -2.80
CA GLN A 211 6.69 -15.24 -3.92
C GLN A 211 5.29 -15.64 -3.45
N ASN A 212 5.16 -16.33 -2.32
CA ASN A 212 3.87 -16.77 -1.80
C ASN A 212 2.97 -15.57 -1.46
N ASP A 213 3.54 -14.53 -0.81
CA ASP A 213 2.79 -13.29 -0.56
C ASP A 213 2.33 -12.64 -1.87
N ALA A 214 3.23 -12.59 -2.87
CA ALA A 214 2.93 -11.96 -4.14
C ALA A 214 1.79 -12.67 -4.89
N PHE A 215 1.81 -14.00 -4.93
CA PHE A 215 0.75 -14.80 -5.58
C PHE A 215 -0.55 -14.83 -4.78
N ALA A 216 -0.49 -14.80 -3.45
CA ALA A 216 -1.69 -14.77 -2.61
C ALA A 216 -2.46 -13.45 -2.73
N MET A 217 -1.77 -12.33 -2.91
CA MET A 217 -2.36 -10.99 -2.81
C MET A 217 -2.43 -10.23 -4.13
N GLY A 218 -1.59 -10.55 -5.13
CA GLY A 218 -1.46 -9.76 -6.35
C GLY A 218 -2.37 -10.21 -7.49
N ASP A 219 -3.20 -9.32 -8.03
CA ASP A 219 -3.83 -9.50 -9.34
C ASP A 219 -2.78 -9.31 -10.45
N LYS A 220 -1.80 -8.40 -10.21
CA LYS A 220 -0.60 -8.22 -11.04
C LYS A 220 0.66 -8.23 -10.19
N ILE A 221 1.73 -8.71 -10.78
CA ILE A 221 3.05 -8.76 -10.14
C ILE A 221 4.06 -8.03 -10.99
N GLY A 222 4.79 -7.09 -10.36
CA GLY A 222 5.96 -6.44 -10.91
C GLY A 222 7.23 -7.05 -10.35
N VAL A 223 8.04 -7.66 -11.19
CA VAL A 223 9.35 -8.19 -10.79
C VAL A 223 10.40 -7.09 -10.88
N MET A 224 11.06 -6.79 -9.77
CA MET A 224 12.11 -5.77 -9.69
C MET A 224 13.46 -6.37 -9.41
N ALA A 225 14.49 -5.90 -10.14
CA ALA A 225 15.90 -6.13 -9.84
C ALA A 225 16.72 -4.88 -10.19
N GLU A 226 17.78 -4.62 -9.42
CA GLU A 226 18.73 -3.53 -9.65
C GLU A 226 18.09 -2.16 -9.94
N GLY A 227 17.02 -1.84 -9.22
CA GLY A 227 16.27 -0.58 -9.37
C GLY A 227 15.37 -0.49 -10.60
N ARG A 228 15.17 -1.57 -11.34
CA ARG A 228 14.39 -1.63 -12.57
C ARG A 228 13.19 -2.57 -12.42
N LEU A 229 12.10 -2.23 -13.11
CA LEU A 229 10.98 -3.13 -13.31
C LEU A 229 11.30 -4.00 -14.54
N LEU A 230 11.50 -5.30 -14.32
CA LEU A 230 11.86 -6.25 -15.37
C LEU A 230 10.65 -6.85 -16.06
N GLN A 231 9.57 -7.07 -15.30
CA GLN A 231 8.31 -7.65 -15.77
C GLN A 231 7.15 -7.00 -15.03
N TRP A 232 6.04 -6.82 -15.72
CA TRP A 232 4.77 -6.34 -15.17
C TRP A 232 3.63 -7.08 -15.84
N ASP A 233 3.03 -8.06 -15.16
CA ASP A 233 2.00 -8.91 -15.74
C ASP A 233 1.04 -9.42 -14.67
N THR A 234 -0.02 -10.11 -15.09
CA THR A 234 -0.93 -10.83 -14.19
C THR A 234 -0.19 -11.96 -13.46
N ALA A 235 -0.69 -12.34 -12.27
CA ALA A 235 -0.03 -13.36 -11.43
C ALA A 235 0.09 -14.75 -12.08
N TYR A 236 -0.64 -15.01 -13.17
CA TYR A 236 -0.73 -16.33 -13.82
C TYR A 236 -0.23 -16.35 -15.28
N ASN A 237 0.46 -15.32 -15.73
CA ASN A 237 1.19 -15.25 -16.99
C ASN A 237 2.69 -15.18 -16.70
#